data_728f305b120c8b72b8a223c782e7d141
#
_entry.id   728f305b120c8b72b8a223c782e7d141
#
_cell.length_a   1.000
_cell.length_b   1.000
_cell.length_c   1.000
_cell.angle_alpha   90.00
_cell.angle_beta   90.00
_cell.angle_gamma   90.00
#
_symmetry.space_group_name_H-M   'P 1'
#
loop_
_entity.id
_entity.type
_entity.pdbx_description
1 polymer ?
#
loop_
_entity_poly.entity_id
_entity_poly.type
_entity_poly.pdbx_seq_one_letter_code
_entity_poly.pdbx_strand_id
1 'polypeptide(L)'
;LGKRQHPYIELDSVWDDLTPYWMEAEWMAQQIMKYDLLTVYRERINTTVYRQYCQYHEAEELNHMLEIVNRVYPEYTDSAKAYMSSKDIYYMNMYIMKKELFHTYMEWLFTLLDTFEQERKEINKPQEPRLYGYLAERLFGIFYFYQRKKGIQCAELPYLKFYHTEPGKEEEVSNIREFRLKPTNLKIKIDMRKLNRLFPAGSFRRVLLRGFFLK
;
A
#
# COMPACT_ATOMS: atom_id res chain seq x y z
N LEU A 1 8.93 -1.20 -22.82
CA LEU A 1 9.04 -2.06 -21.62
C LEU A 1 9.20 -1.13 -20.43
N GLY A 2 8.06 -0.79 -19.78
CA GLY A 2 8.03 0.12 -18.64
C GLY A 2 8.82 -0.45 -17.47
N LYS A 3 9.75 0.34 -16.94
CA LYS A 3 10.40 0.07 -15.66
C LYS A 3 9.29 -0.10 -14.63
N ARG A 4 9.23 -1.24 -13.91
CA ARG A 4 8.40 -1.37 -12.72
C ARG A 4 8.87 -0.28 -11.75
N GLN A 5 8.06 0.77 -11.57
CA GLN A 5 8.29 1.73 -10.51
C GLN A 5 8.07 0.99 -9.20
N HIS A 6 9.09 0.96 -8.37
CA HIS A 6 8.92 0.47 -7.00
C HIS A 6 8.01 1.47 -6.28
N PRO A 7 7.01 0.99 -5.53
CA PRO A 7 6.06 1.87 -4.85
C PRO A 7 6.72 2.69 -3.73
N TYR A 8 7.92 2.33 -3.33
CA TYR A 8 8.63 2.98 -2.24
C TYR A 8 10.14 3.07 -2.51
N ILE A 9 10.78 3.98 -1.81
CA ILE A 9 12.23 4.18 -1.76
C ILE A 9 12.69 3.67 -0.39
N GLU A 10 13.62 2.71 -0.38
CA GLU A 10 14.20 2.18 0.85
C GLU A 10 15.42 3.02 1.24
N LEU A 11 15.40 3.53 2.46
CA LEU A 11 16.48 4.30 3.08
C LEU A 11 16.96 3.59 4.34
N ASP A 12 18.26 3.69 4.62
CA ASP A 12 18.83 3.06 5.79
C ASP A 12 18.47 3.83 7.07
N SER A 13 18.34 5.15 7.00
CA SER A 13 18.05 6.00 8.15
C SER A 13 17.18 7.20 7.78
N VAL A 14 16.41 7.72 8.75
CA VAL A 14 15.69 9.01 8.63
C VAL A 14 16.63 10.21 8.48
N TRP A 15 17.92 10.03 8.71
CA TRP A 15 18.96 11.06 8.60
C TRP A 15 19.64 11.07 7.23
N ASP A 16 19.27 10.15 6.33
CA ASP A 16 19.79 10.16 4.97
C ASP A 16 19.34 11.43 4.26
N ASP A 17 20.20 11.92 3.36
CA ASP A 17 19.87 13.06 2.51
C ASP A 17 18.67 12.72 1.60
N LEU A 18 17.58 13.43 1.78
CA LEU A 18 16.33 13.26 1.01
C LEU A 18 16.29 14.07 -0.28
N THR A 19 17.23 15.01 -0.46
CA THR A 19 17.32 15.88 -1.65
C THR A 19 17.28 15.11 -2.97
N PRO A 20 17.97 13.94 -3.11
CA PRO A 20 17.93 13.17 -4.36
C PRO A 20 16.54 12.61 -4.71
N TYR A 21 15.60 12.60 -3.76
CA TYR A 21 14.28 12.01 -3.93
C TYR A 21 13.19 13.05 -4.20
N TRP A 22 13.57 14.33 -4.34
CA TRP A 22 12.66 15.48 -4.62
C TRP A 22 11.50 15.60 -3.62
N MET A 23 11.67 15.14 -2.39
CA MET A 23 10.67 15.28 -1.33
C MET A 23 10.91 16.49 -0.44
N GLU A 24 11.45 17.55 -1.04
CA GLU A 24 11.62 18.85 -0.37
C GLU A 24 10.26 19.51 -0.12
N ALA A 25 10.20 20.34 0.92
CA ALA A 25 8.98 21.01 1.33
C ALA A 25 8.35 21.85 0.21
N GLU A 26 9.16 22.52 -0.60
CA GLU A 26 8.69 23.35 -1.72
C GLU A 26 8.07 22.49 -2.83
N TRP A 27 8.72 21.39 -3.20
CA TRP A 27 8.17 20.46 -4.19
C TRP A 27 6.87 19.85 -3.70
N MET A 28 6.80 19.42 -2.43
CA MET A 28 5.59 18.86 -1.84
C MET A 28 4.46 19.89 -1.81
N ALA A 29 4.74 21.14 -1.46
CA ALA A 29 3.76 22.22 -1.49
C ALA A 29 3.18 22.44 -2.90
N GLN A 30 4.02 22.37 -3.94
CA GLN A 30 3.55 22.46 -5.34
C GLN A 30 2.61 21.29 -5.69
N GLN A 31 2.91 20.05 -5.26
CA GLN A 31 2.03 18.92 -5.50
C GLN A 31 0.68 19.08 -4.78
N ILE A 32 0.70 19.54 -3.51
CA ILE A 32 -0.51 19.81 -2.71
C ILE A 32 -1.40 20.87 -3.36
N MET A 33 -0.79 21.90 -3.94
CA MET A 33 -1.54 22.96 -4.65
C MET A 33 -2.16 22.46 -5.95
N LYS A 34 -1.48 21.56 -6.64
CA LYS A 34 -1.89 21.05 -7.97
C LYS A 34 -2.98 20.01 -7.93
N TYR A 35 -2.97 19.15 -6.91
CA TYR A 35 -3.86 18.00 -6.83
C TYR A 35 -4.85 18.12 -5.66
N ASP A 36 -6.01 17.48 -5.79
CA ASP A 36 -7.02 17.42 -4.74
C ASP A 36 -6.75 16.27 -3.77
N LEU A 37 -6.13 15.18 -4.28
CA LEU A 37 -5.80 13.98 -3.55
C LEU A 37 -4.44 13.45 -4.00
N LEU A 38 -3.52 13.32 -3.04
CA LEU A 38 -2.25 12.63 -3.20
C LEU A 38 -2.27 11.36 -2.37
N THR A 39 -1.77 10.26 -2.93
CA THR A 39 -1.60 8.99 -2.21
C THR A 39 -0.30 8.31 -2.63
N VAL A 40 0.03 7.22 -1.98
CA VAL A 40 1.21 6.40 -2.34
C VAL A 40 0.99 5.69 -3.68
N TYR A 41 2.08 5.38 -4.38
CA TYR A 41 2.00 4.56 -5.59
C TYR A 41 1.27 3.26 -5.32
N ARG A 42 0.36 2.92 -6.23
CA ARG A 42 -0.24 1.58 -6.27
C ARG A 42 0.83 0.51 -6.45
N GLU A 43 0.61 -0.61 -5.80
CA GLU A 43 1.38 -1.82 -6.06
C GLU A 43 0.61 -2.73 -7.04
N ARG A 44 1.33 -3.24 -8.07
CA ARG A 44 0.76 -4.19 -9.02
C ARG A 44 0.96 -5.60 -8.51
N ILE A 45 -0.13 -6.26 -8.14
CA ILE A 45 -0.14 -7.62 -7.62
C ILE A 45 -0.50 -8.65 -8.71
N ASN A 46 -0.18 -9.92 -8.48
CA ASN A 46 -0.41 -10.99 -9.45
C ASN A 46 -1.86 -11.51 -9.47
N THR A 47 -2.65 -11.16 -8.47
CA THR A 47 -4.06 -11.53 -8.32
C THR A 47 -4.95 -10.28 -8.26
N THR A 48 -6.25 -10.44 -8.07
CA THR A 48 -7.15 -9.29 -7.83
C THR A 48 -7.05 -8.81 -6.38
N VAL A 49 -7.40 -7.55 -6.12
CA VAL A 49 -7.47 -6.95 -4.78
C VAL A 49 -8.36 -7.80 -3.87
N TYR A 50 -9.53 -8.24 -4.36
CA TYR A 50 -10.42 -9.14 -3.63
C TYR A 50 -9.74 -10.45 -3.23
N ARG A 51 -9.14 -11.15 -4.21
CA ARG A 51 -8.47 -12.43 -3.93
C ARG A 51 -7.26 -12.26 -3.00
N GLN A 52 -6.54 -11.16 -3.12
CA GLN A 52 -5.42 -10.86 -2.23
C GLN A 52 -5.91 -10.74 -0.78
N TYR A 53 -7.03 -10.04 -0.54
CA TYR A 53 -7.62 -9.96 0.81
C TYR A 53 -7.97 -11.36 1.33
N CYS A 54 -8.69 -12.16 0.56
CA CYS A 54 -9.13 -13.51 0.94
C CYS A 54 -7.98 -14.51 1.16
N GLN A 55 -6.76 -14.24 0.71
CA GLN A 55 -5.58 -15.07 0.97
C GLN A 55 -5.04 -14.92 2.40
N TYR A 56 -5.32 -13.79 3.05
CA TYR A 56 -4.73 -13.43 4.35
C TYR A 56 -5.78 -13.16 5.42
N HIS A 57 -7.03 -12.96 5.04
CA HIS A 57 -8.14 -12.56 5.91
C HIS A 57 -9.43 -13.31 5.53
N GLU A 58 -10.41 -13.27 6.41
CA GLU A 58 -11.72 -13.88 6.17
C GLU A 58 -12.48 -13.14 5.07
N ALA A 59 -12.86 -13.85 4.02
CA ALA A 59 -13.62 -13.30 2.88
C ALA A 59 -14.98 -12.74 3.31
N GLU A 60 -15.60 -13.34 4.32
CA GLU A 60 -16.92 -12.94 4.85
C GLU A 60 -16.90 -11.49 5.34
N GLU A 61 -15.82 -11.05 6.00
CA GLU A 61 -15.69 -9.69 6.52
C GLU A 61 -15.65 -8.65 5.40
N LEU A 62 -14.91 -8.93 4.34
CA LEU A 62 -14.87 -8.05 3.17
C LEU A 62 -16.20 -8.06 2.43
N ASN A 63 -16.84 -9.23 2.27
CA ASN A 63 -18.13 -9.33 1.60
C ASN A 63 -19.20 -8.52 2.35
N HIS A 64 -19.26 -8.67 3.67
CA HIS A 64 -20.16 -7.89 4.52
C HIS A 64 -19.92 -6.38 4.37
N MET A 65 -18.65 -5.94 4.41
CA MET A 65 -18.33 -4.54 4.18
C MET A 65 -18.78 -4.06 2.78
N LEU A 66 -18.61 -4.87 1.74
CA LEU A 66 -19.03 -4.51 0.37
C LEU A 66 -20.57 -4.45 0.24
N GLU A 67 -21.31 -5.28 0.97
CA GLU A 67 -22.77 -5.21 1.08
C GLU A 67 -23.21 -3.91 1.76
N ILE A 68 -22.53 -3.51 2.83
CA ILE A 68 -22.76 -2.21 3.50
C ILE A 68 -22.49 -1.06 2.54
N VAL A 69 -21.36 -1.07 1.81
CA VAL A 69 -21.07 -0.05 0.79
C VAL A 69 -22.19 0.06 -0.23
N ASN A 70 -22.67 -1.08 -0.75
CA ASN A 70 -23.74 -1.10 -1.75
C ASN A 70 -25.08 -0.57 -1.22
N ARG A 71 -25.38 -0.82 0.07
CA ARG A 71 -26.62 -0.41 0.71
C ARG A 71 -26.62 1.04 1.13
N VAL A 72 -25.51 1.49 1.76
CA VAL A 72 -25.44 2.85 2.37
C VAL A 72 -25.02 3.91 1.34
N TYR A 73 -24.12 3.52 0.42
CA TYR A 73 -23.59 4.40 -0.63
C TYR A 73 -23.62 3.72 -2.01
N PRO A 74 -24.80 3.47 -2.58
CA PRO A 74 -24.96 2.72 -3.83
C PRO A 74 -24.20 3.31 -5.01
N GLU A 75 -23.92 4.61 -5.01
CA GLU A 75 -23.12 5.29 -6.03
C GLU A 75 -21.66 4.83 -6.07
N TYR A 76 -21.14 4.22 -5.01
CA TYR A 76 -19.81 3.64 -4.96
C TYR A 76 -19.72 2.19 -5.48
N THR A 77 -20.86 1.54 -5.73
CA THR A 77 -20.93 0.10 -6.09
C THR A 77 -20.06 -0.25 -7.29
N ASP A 78 -20.14 0.53 -8.37
CA ASP A 78 -19.35 0.29 -9.58
C ASP A 78 -17.84 0.46 -9.31
N SER A 79 -17.48 1.46 -8.52
CA SER A 79 -16.08 1.71 -8.15
C SER A 79 -15.54 0.63 -7.22
N ALA A 80 -16.38 0.10 -6.33
CA ALA A 80 -16.04 -1.05 -5.49
C ALA A 80 -15.78 -2.30 -6.34
N LYS A 81 -16.66 -2.63 -7.28
CA LYS A 81 -16.47 -3.75 -8.22
C LYS A 81 -15.20 -3.58 -9.05
N ALA A 82 -14.97 -2.39 -9.60
CA ALA A 82 -13.80 -2.08 -10.43
C ALA A 82 -12.50 -2.23 -9.62
N TYR A 83 -12.44 -1.67 -8.42
CA TYR A 83 -11.25 -1.77 -7.56
C TYR A 83 -11.01 -3.20 -7.10
N MET A 84 -12.02 -3.90 -6.58
CA MET A 84 -11.88 -5.29 -6.12
C MET A 84 -11.45 -6.26 -7.22
N SER A 85 -11.82 -5.98 -8.47
CA SER A 85 -11.42 -6.77 -9.64
C SER A 85 -10.06 -6.35 -10.22
N SER A 86 -9.52 -5.21 -9.79
CA SER A 86 -8.24 -4.72 -10.30
C SER A 86 -7.06 -5.52 -9.72
N LYS A 87 -5.88 -5.33 -10.33
CA LYS A 87 -4.59 -5.83 -9.83
C LYS A 87 -3.74 -4.72 -9.21
N ASP A 88 -4.26 -3.51 -9.17
CA ASP A 88 -3.61 -2.34 -8.59
C ASP A 88 -4.17 -2.11 -7.19
N ILE A 89 -3.32 -2.29 -6.18
CA ILE A 89 -3.71 -2.19 -4.77
C ILE A 89 -3.03 -0.98 -4.14
N TYR A 90 -3.76 -0.32 -3.23
CA TYR A 90 -3.24 0.75 -2.38
C TYR A 90 -3.12 0.22 -0.96
N TYR A 91 -1.88 0.18 -0.45
CA TYR A 91 -1.59 -0.15 0.93
C TYR A 91 -1.39 1.13 1.75
N MET A 92 -1.34 0.98 3.07
CA MET A 92 -0.81 1.97 4.01
C MET A 92 -1.72 3.13 4.42
N ASN A 93 -2.94 3.28 3.98
CA ASN A 93 -3.81 4.40 4.40
C ASN A 93 -3.08 5.77 4.48
N MET A 94 -2.19 6.05 3.50
CA MET A 94 -1.39 7.27 3.44
C MET A 94 -1.92 8.17 2.33
N TYR A 95 -2.38 9.35 2.70
CA TYR A 95 -2.94 10.31 1.75
C TYR A 95 -2.82 11.74 2.26
N ILE A 96 -2.80 12.68 1.32
CA ILE A 96 -2.98 14.12 1.56
C ILE A 96 -4.17 14.53 0.70
N MET A 97 -5.14 15.18 1.29
CA MET A 97 -6.36 15.63 0.61
C MET A 97 -6.64 17.09 0.90
N LYS A 98 -7.31 17.76 -0.04
CA LYS A 98 -7.95 19.04 0.27
C LYS A 98 -8.96 18.86 1.39
N LYS A 99 -9.11 19.86 2.23
CA LYS A 99 -9.88 19.79 3.47
C LYS A 99 -11.29 19.25 3.27
N GLU A 100 -12.01 19.76 2.29
CA GLU A 100 -13.39 19.35 2.01
C GLU A 100 -13.48 17.89 1.57
N LEU A 101 -12.55 17.45 0.74
CA LEU A 101 -12.46 16.06 0.30
C LEU A 101 -12.11 15.12 1.46
N PHE A 102 -11.21 15.56 2.36
CA PHE A 102 -10.87 14.83 3.57
C PHE A 102 -12.07 14.64 4.49
N HIS A 103 -12.86 15.70 4.73
CA HIS A 103 -14.09 15.60 5.53
C HIS A 103 -15.08 14.62 4.90
N THR A 104 -15.32 14.73 3.59
CA THR A 104 -16.17 13.79 2.86
C THR A 104 -15.68 12.35 2.99
N TYR A 105 -14.35 12.13 2.90
CA TYR A 105 -13.76 10.79 3.07
C TYR A 105 -13.93 10.27 4.48
N MET A 106 -13.69 11.08 5.52
CA MET A 106 -13.83 10.66 6.92
C MET A 106 -15.28 10.32 7.26
N GLU A 107 -16.23 11.16 6.86
CA GLU A 107 -17.64 10.89 7.06
C GLU A 107 -18.07 9.58 6.37
N TRP A 108 -17.70 9.40 5.11
CA TRP A 108 -17.97 8.19 4.36
C TRP A 108 -17.34 6.96 5.01
N LEU A 109 -16.05 7.02 5.38
CA LEU A 109 -15.30 5.91 5.97
C LEU A 109 -15.89 5.49 7.32
N PHE A 110 -16.10 6.45 8.23
CA PHE A 110 -16.59 6.13 9.57
C PHE A 110 -18.03 5.68 9.56
N THR A 111 -18.88 6.22 8.70
CA THR A 111 -20.25 5.70 8.54
C THR A 111 -20.25 4.22 8.17
N LEU A 112 -19.38 3.80 7.26
CA LEU A 112 -19.25 2.38 6.87
C LEU A 112 -18.70 1.52 8.00
N LEU A 113 -17.63 1.98 8.68
CA LEU A 113 -17.01 1.23 9.77
C LEU A 113 -17.92 1.12 10.99
N ASP A 114 -18.64 2.17 11.34
CA ASP A 114 -19.60 2.17 12.45
C ASP A 114 -20.78 1.24 12.16
N THR A 115 -21.32 1.28 10.93
CA THR A 115 -22.38 0.36 10.49
C THR A 115 -21.89 -1.09 10.57
N PHE A 116 -20.69 -1.37 10.07
CA PHE A 116 -20.09 -2.69 10.13
C PHE A 116 -19.88 -3.17 11.58
N GLU A 117 -19.41 -2.29 12.46
CA GLU A 117 -19.23 -2.62 13.88
C GLU A 117 -20.55 -2.94 14.57
N GLN A 118 -21.61 -2.17 14.32
CA GLN A 118 -22.92 -2.40 14.91
C GLN A 118 -23.48 -3.75 14.50
N GLU A 119 -23.46 -4.07 13.20
CA GLU A 119 -23.95 -5.35 12.69
C GLU A 119 -23.13 -6.55 13.19
N ARG A 120 -21.81 -6.40 13.36
CA ARG A 120 -20.96 -7.44 13.95
C ARG A 120 -21.26 -7.70 15.42
N LYS A 121 -21.56 -6.69 16.21
CA LYS A 121 -21.94 -6.86 17.63
C LYS A 121 -23.17 -7.74 17.79
N GLU A 122 -24.11 -7.64 16.85
CA GLU A 122 -25.33 -8.43 16.87
C GLU A 122 -25.06 -9.94 16.70
N ILE A 123 -24.03 -10.31 15.92
CA ILE A 123 -23.68 -11.72 15.68
C ILE A 123 -22.63 -12.27 16.65
N ASN A 124 -22.12 -11.44 17.59
CA ASN A 124 -21.12 -11.82 18.60
C ASN A 124 -19.90 -12.58 18.06
N LYS A 125 -19.41 -12.21 16.86
CA LYS A 125 -18.27 -12.86 16.21
C LYS A 125 -16.95 -12.32 16.78
N PRO A 126 -15.96 -13.17 17.13
CA PRO A 126 -14.64 -12.72 17.54
C PRO A 126 -14.00 -11.82 16.47
N GLN A 127 -13.30 -10.79 16.90
CA GLN A 127 -12.67 -9.84 16.01
C GLN A 127 -11.23 -10.24 15.71
N GLU A 128 -10.87 -10.32 14.42
CA GLU A 128 -9.47 -10.40 13.98
C GLU A 128 -8.73 -9.13 14.42
N PRO A 129 -7.52 -9.24 15.00
CA PRO A 129 -6.70 -8.07 15.29
C PRO A 129 -6.47 -7.23 14.04
N ARG A 130 -6.65 -5.89 14.16
CA ARG A 130 -6.47 -4.94 13.05
C ARG A 130 -7.47 -5.04 11.89
N LEU A 131 -8.55 -5.80 12.00
CA LEU A 131 -9.58 -5.96 10.98
C LEU A 131 -10.01 -4.63 10.33
N TYR A 132 -10.36 -3.63 11.17
CA TYR A 132 -10.77 -2.30 10.66
C TYR A 132 -9.68 -1.61 9.84
N GLY A 133 -8.41 -1.80 10.20
CA GLY A 133 -7.29 -1.27 9.43
C GLY A 133 -7.20 -1.88 8.03
N TYR A 134 -7.37 -3.20 7.93
CA TYR A 134 -7.37 -3.90 6.65
C TYR A 134 -8.57 -3.55 5.78
N LEU A 135 -9.76 -3.41 6.38
CA LEU A 135 -10.96 -2.95 5.68
C LEU A 135 -10.81 -1.49 5.21
N ALA A 136 -10.27 -0.61 6.07
CA ALA A 136 -10.04 0.79 5.72
C ALA A 136 -9.10 0.96 4.52
N GLU A 137 -8.05 0.13 4.39
CA GLU A 137 -7.20 0.14 3.19
C GLU A 137 -7.98 -0.21 1.91
N ARG A 138 -8.90 -1.16 1.99
CA ARG A 138 -9.75 -1.54 0.84
C ARG A 138 -10.78 -0.46 0.54
N LEU A 139 -11.37 0.13 1.55
CA LEU A 139 -12.31 1.25 1.44
C LEU A 139 -11.62 2.47 0.82
N PHE A 140 -10.39 2.79 1.24
CA PHE A 140 -9.64 3.88 0.62
C PHE A 140 -9.48 3.68 -0.90
N GLY A 141 -9.14 2.49 -1.35
CA GLY A 141 -9.02 2.19 -2.77
C GLY A 141 -10.35 2.37 -3.53
N ILE A 142 -11.48 1.97 -2.92
CA ILE A 142 -12.82 2.19 -3.49
C ILE A 142 -13.11 3.70 -3.61
N PHE A 143 -12.85 4.45 -2.54
CA PHE A 143 -13.02 5.91 -2.53
C PHE A 143 -12.16 6.57 -3.60
N TYR A 144 -10.89 6.22 -3.69
CA TYR A 144 -9.96 6.75 -4.70
C TYR A 144 -10.42 6.49 -6.13
N PHE A 145 -10.89 5.28 -6.44
CA PHE A 145 -11.44 4.93 -7.75
C PHE A 145 -12.69 5.75 -8.09
N TYR A 146 -13.56 5.93 -7.11
CA TYR A 146 -14.76 6.76 -7.27
C TYR A 146 -14.42 8.23 -7.53
N GLN A 147 -13.51 8.81 -6.75
CA GLN A 147 -13.11 10.21 -6.90
C GLN A 147 -12.44 10.47 -8.25
N ARG A 148 -11.60 9.54 -8.71
CA ARG A 148 -11.01 9.62 -10.05
C ARG A 148 -12.07 9.59 -11.16
N LYS A 149 -13.09 8.73 -11.03
CA LYS A 149 -14.21 8.66 -11.96
C LYS A 149 -15.01 9.98 -11.98
N LYS A 150 -15.07 10.69 -10.85
CA LYS A 150 -15.69 12.03 -10.73
C LYS A 150 -14.83 13.17 -11.29
N GLY A 151 -13.61 12.91 -11.73
CA GLY A 151 -12.72 13.94 -12.28
C GLY A 151 -11.90 14.70 -11.24
N ILE A 152 -11.87 14.24 -9.98
CA ILE A 152 -10.98 14.79 -8.94
C ILE A 152 -9.54 14.59 -9.38
N GLN A 153 -8.73 15.65 -9.24
CA GLN A 153 -7.32 15.64 -9.62
C GLN A 153 -6.51 14.83 -8.61
N CYS A 154 -6.18 13.60 -8.98
CA CYS A 154 -5.46 12.66 -8.13
C CYS A 154 -4.06 12.42 -8.66
N ALA A 155 -3.07 12.30 -7.76
CA ALA A 155 -1.74 11.82 -8.10
C ALA A 155 -1.22 10.79 -7.08
N GLU A 156 -0.27 10.00 -7.53
CA GLU A 156 0.39 8.99 -6.74
C GLU A 156 1.86 9.38 -6.57
N LEU A 157 2.37 9.27 -5.35
CA LEU A 157 3.74 9.62 -5.00
C LEU A 157 4.46 8.40 -4.41
N PRO A 158 5.78 8.27 -4.61
CA PRO A 158 6.55 7.27 -3.88
C PRO A 158 6.51 7.61 -2.39
N TYR A 159 6.56 6.59 -1.54
CA TYR A 159 6.78 6.79 -0.12
C TYR A 159 8.18 6.32 0.29
N LEU A 160 8.69 6.91 1.37
CA LEU A 160 9.98 6.54 1.92
C LEU A 160 9.77 5.48 3.01
N LYS A 161 10.59 4.45 2.98
CA LYS A 161 10.59 3.39 3.98
C LYS A 161 11.95 3.38 4.69
N PHE A 162 11.93 3.78 5.94
CA PHE A 162 13.12 3.80 6.80
C PHE A 162 13.21 2.51 7.60
N TYR A 163 14.42 1.97 7.72
CA TYR A 163 14.69 0.77 8.50
C TYR A 163 15.19 1.09 9.90
N HIS A 164 15.87 2.23 10.07
CA HIS A 164 16.41 2.69 11.35
C HIS A 164 15.85 4.08 11.67
N THR A 165 15.14 4.20 12.77
CA THR A 165 14.46 5.45 13.15
C THR A 165 15.16 6.19 14.30
N GLU A 166 16.14 5.59 14.97
CA GLU A 166 16.84 6.20 16.09
C GLU A 166 18.37 6.10 15.93
N PRO A 167 19.11 7.21 16.08
CA PRO A 167 20.57 7.18 16.11
C PRO A 167 21.05 6.35 17.31
N GLY A 168 21.86 5.34 17.08
CA GLY A 168 22.49 4.55 18.13
C GLY A 168 21.72 3.35 18.66
N LYS A 169 20.47 3.12 18.23
CA LYS A 169 19.81 1.83 18.34
C LYS A 169 19.95 1.08 17.00
N GLU A 170 21.15 0.73 16.67
CA GLU A 170 21.39 -0.35 15.71
C GLU A 170 20.92 -1.65 16.40
N GLU A 171 19.63 -1.92 16.43
CA GLU A 171 19.23 -3.31 16.41
C GLU A 171 19.93 -3.90 15.19
N GLU A 172 20.69 -4.96 15.38
CA GLU A 172 21.16 -5.82 14.30
C GLU A 172 19.90 -6.36 13.60
N VAL A 173 19.27 -5.53 12.78
CA VAL A 173 18.37 -6.02 11.74
C VAL A 173 19.29 -6.89 10.91
N SER A 174 19.13 -8.20 11.05
CA SER A 174 19.98 -9.15 10.37
C SER A 174 19.85 -8.83 8.88
N ASN A 175 20.89 -8.22 8.31
CA ASN A 175 20.98 -7.94 6.88
C ASN A 175 21.00 -9.25 6.06
N ILE A 176 20.78 -10.36 6.73
CA ILE A 176 20.72 -11.68 6.17
C ILE A 176 19.29 -11.94 5.76
N ARG A 177 19.02 -11.97 4.45
CA ARG A 177 17.76 -12.41 3.89
C ARG A 177 17.85 -13.87 3.46
N GLU A 178 16.83 -14.64 3.82
CA GLU A 178 16.68 -16.02 3.37
C GLU A 178 15.97 -16.05 2.01
N PHE A 179 16.60 -16.67 1.02
CA PHE A 179 16.02 -16.88 -0.31
C PHE A 179 15.84 -18.37 -0.56
N ARG A 180 14.74 -18.73 -1.19
CA ARG A 180 14.52 -20.08 -1.69
C ARG A 180 14.90 -20.15 -3.17
N LEU A 181 15.81 -21.03 -3.50
CA LEU A 181 16.18 -21.31 -4.89
C LEU A 181 15.20 -22.32 -5.50
N LYS A 182 14.60 -21.96 -6.61
CA LYS A 182 13.87 -22.90 -7.45
C LYS A 182 14.85 -23.54 -8.47
N PRO A 183 14.76 -24.85 -8.79
CA PRO A 183 13.72 -25.82 -8.42
C PRO A 183 14.00 -26.61 -7.14
N THR A 184 15.15 -26.43 -6.49
CA THR A 184 15.65 -27.31 -5.42
C THR A 184 15.06 -27.04 -4.03
N ASN A 185 14.27 -25.98 -3.86
CA ASN A 185 13.82 -25.48 -2.54
C ASN A 185 14.95 -25.19 -1.54
N LEU A 186 16.19 -25.10 -2.01
CA LEU A 186 17.35 -24.79 -1.19
C LEU A 186 17.20 -23.40 -0.61
N LYS A 187 17.33 -23.28 0.70
CA LYS A 187 17.32 -21.98 1.39
C LYS A 187 18.74 -21.44 1.48
N ILE A 188 18.95 -20.23 0.95
CA ILE A 188 20.21 -19.53 1.04
C ILE A 188 20.01 -18.28 1.89
N LYS A 189 20.93 -18.07 2.83
CA LYS A 189 21.02 -16.82 3.60
C LYS A 189 22.05 -15.92 2.95
N ILE A 190 21.65 -14.73 2.54
CA ILE A 190 22.52 -13.75 1.88
C ILE A 190 22.60 -12.50 2.73
N ASP A 191 23.83 -12.08 3.05
CA ASP A 191 24.07 -10.78 3.67
C ASP A 191 23.84 -9.67 2.63
N MET A 192 22.80 -8.89 2.85
CA MET A 192 22.37 -7.84 1.93
C MET A 192 23.37 -6.68 1.83
N ARG A 193 24.18 -6.40 2.87
CA ARG A 193 25.24 -5.39 2.79
C ARG A 193 26.32 -5.80 1.80
N LYS A 194 26.76 -7.07 1.87
CA LYS A 194 27.72 -7.63 0.91
C LYS A 194 27.14 -7.68 -0.50
N LEU A 195 25.87 -8.07 -0.63
CA LEU A 195 25.19 -8.10 -1.91
C LEU A 195 25.07 -6.69 -2.52
N ASN A 196 24.68 -5.70 -1.75
CA ASN A 196 24.55 -4.31 -2.20
C ASN A 196 25.90 -3.71 -2.61
N ARG A 197 27.00 -4.07 -1.90
CA ARG A 197 28.35 -3.61 -2.23
C ARG A 197 28.85 -4.19 -3.55
N LEU A 198 28.59 -5.45 -3.82
CA LEU A 198 29.03 -6.16 -5.05
C LEU A 198 28.11 -5.90 -6.24
N PHE A 199 26.83 -5.68 -5.97
CA PHE A 199 25.74 -5.50 -6.93
C PHE A 199 24.84 -4.35 -6.51
N PRO A 200 25.25 -3.09 -6.71
CA PRO A 200 24.48 -1.92 -6.32
C PRO A 200 23.07 -1.94 -6.87
N ALA A 201 22.11 -1.37 -6.11
CA ALA A 201 20.73 -1.24 -6.55
C ALA A 201 20.66 -0.49 -7.88
N GLY A 202 19.90 -1.02 -8.86
CA GLY A 202 19.80 -0.46 -10.21
C GLY A 202 20.92 -0.83 -11.17
N SER A 203 22.00 -1.50 -10.73
CA SER A 203 23.07 -1.96 -11.63
C SER A 203 22.60 -3.10 -12.55
N PHE A 204 23.15 -3.15 -13.78
CA PHE A 204 22.91 -4.24 -14.73
C PHE A 204 23.24 -5.62 -14.11
N ARG A 205 24.29 -5.69 -13.31
CA ARG A 205 24.70 -6.90 -12.58
C ARG A 205 23.62 -7.39 -11.61
N ARG A 206 22.88 -6.46 -10.95
CA ARG A 206 21.79 -6.81 -10.05
C ARG A 206 20.55 -7.27 -10.80
N VAL A 207 20.29 -6.74 -11.98
CA VAL A 207 19.22 -7.19 -12.87
C VAL A 207 19.45 -8.64 -13.32
N LEU A 208 20.67 -8.99 -13.68
CA LEU A 208 21.06 -10.37 -14.02
C LEU A 208 20.87 -11.32 -12.84
N LEU A 209 21.31 -10.93 -11.63
CA LEU A 209 21.09 -11.73 -10.42
C LEU A 209 19.60 -11.97 -10.13
N ARG A 210 18.74 -10.97 -10.30
CA ARG A 210 17.29 -11.14 -10.16
C ARG A 210 16.72 -12.16 -11.16
N GLY A 211 17.24 -12.20 -12.38
CA GLY A 211 16.84 -13.18 -13.39
C GLY A 211 17.17 -14.63 -12.97
N PHE A 212 18.24 -14.84 -12.21
CA PHE A 212 18.67 -16.16 -11.74
C PHE A 212 17.98 -16.62 -10.45
N PHE A 213 17.65 -15.70 -9.55
CA PHE A 213 17.20 -16.04 -8.21
C PHE A 213 15.71 -15.74 -7.92
N LEU A 214 15.01 -14.98 -8.76
CA LEU A 214 13.69 -14.44 -8.46
C LEU A 214 12.65 -14.63 -9.57
N LYS A 215 12.81 -15.66 -10.40
CA LYS A 215 11.72 -16.08 -11.30
C LYS A 215 10.73 -16.96 -10.57
#